data_4308627f848f1cb4933bdec5f17aa666
#
_entry.id   4308627f848f1cb4933bdec5f17aa666
#
_cell.length_a   1.000
_cell.length_b   1.000
_cell.length_c   1.000
_cell.angle_alpha   90.00
_cell.angle_beta   90.00
_cell.angle_gamma   90.00
#
_symmetry.space_group_name_H-M   'P 1'
#
loop_
_entity.id
_entity.type
_entity.pdbx_description
1 polymer ?
#
loop_
_entity_poly.entity_id
_entity_poly.type
_entity_poly.pdbx_seq_one_letter_code
_entity_poly.pdbx_strand_id
1 'polypeptide(L)'
;SRALRFDQIAFAAFELHILKRPGAEADYSEEEQRQAEVYFKAMSEADIDKLTRNIIAGLPGAEEGYTLDQFRARLAEYDHIDKAQLRENMAYFLRAIVPVCEEVGIRLAVHPDDPPRPILGLPRIVSTIEDMQWLKETVDSINNGFTMCTGSYGVRADNDLVKMVETFGDRIHFTHL
;
A
#
# COMPACT_ATOMS: atom_id res chain seq x y z
N SER A 1 -15.52 4.57 17.27
CA SER A 1 -15.22 3.72 16.10
C SER A 1 -14.04 2.82 16.43
N ARG A 2 -14.04 1.59 15.93
CA ARG A 2 -12.85 0.73 16.06
C ARG A 2 -11.87 1.16 14.96
N ALA A 3 -10.62 1.42 15.34
CA ALA A 3 -9.56 1.66 14.38
C ALA A 3 -9.36 0.43 13.48
N LEU A 4 -9.03 0.65 12.21
CA LEU A 4 -8.56 -0.42 11.34
C LEU A 4 -7.24 -0.96 11.88
N ARG A 5 -7.07 -2.28 11.81
CA ARG A 5 -5.87 -2.97 12.26
C ARG A 5 -5.35 -3.85 11.12
N PHE A 6 -4.09 -3.65 10.77
CA PHE A 6 -3.37 -4.62 9.96
C PHE A 6 -2.74 -5.66 10.90
N ASP A 7 -3.07 -6.93 10.69
CA ASP A 7 -2.52 -8.05 11.45
C ASP A 7 -1.54 -8.83 10.57
N GLN A 8 -0.24 -8.67 10.84
CA GLN A 8 0.84 -9.25 10.06
C GLN A 8 0.75 -10.78 9.97
N ILE A 9 0.42 -11.44 11.08
CA ILE A 9 0.38 -12.92 11.13
C ILE A 9 -0.86 -13.46 10.41
N ALA A 10 -2.01 -12.81 10.59
CA ALA A 10 -3.22 -13.18 9.84
C ALA A 10 -3.02 -12.97 8.33
N PHE A 11 -2.32 -11.89 7.94
CA PHE A 11 -2.02 -11.61 6.55
C PHE A 11 -1.03 -12.62 5.97
N ALA A 12 0.04 -12.97 6.70
CA ALA A 12 0.97 -14.04 6.33
C ALA A 12 0.25 -15.39 6.17
N ALA A 13 -0.66 -15.73 7.09
CA ALA A 13 -1.47 -16.94 6.98
C ALA A 13 -2.34 -16.95 5.70
N PHE A 14 -2.90 -15.79 5.34
CA PHE A 14 -3.63 -15.65 4.08
C PHE A 14 -2.71 -15.88 2.86
N GLU A 15 -1.57 -15.18 2.78
CA GLU A 15 -0.68 -15.29 1.62
C GLU A 15 -0.07 -16.69 1.46
N LEU A 16 0.41 -17.28 2.55
CA LEU A 16 1.13 -18.56 2.55
C LEU A 16 0.21 -19.76 2.41
N HIS A 17 -0.94 -19.77 3.07
CA HIS A 17 -1.75 -20.98 3.23
C HIS A 17 -3.10 -20.92 2.49
N ILE A 18 -3.69 -19.74 2.31
CA ILE A 18 -5.00 -19.59 1.63
C ILE A 18 -4.79 -19.20 0.18
N LEU A 19 -4.14 -18.07 -0.08
CA LEU A 19 -3.84 -17.59 -1.42
C LEU A 19 -2.76 -18.46 -2.09
N LYS A 20 -1.78 -18.95 -1.31
CA LYS A 20 -0.62 -19.72 -1.77
C LYS A 20 0.13 -18.97 -2.87
N ARG A 21 0.44 -17.69 -2.61
CA ARG A 21 1.15 -16.84 -3.57
C ARG A 21 2.56 -17.39 -3.80
N PRO A 22 2.98 -17.63 -5.05
CA PRO A 22 4.34 -18.08 -5.34
C PRO A 22 5.38 -17.08 -4.79
N GLY A 23 6.38 -17.57 -4.07
CA GLY A 23 7.46 -16.77 -3.51
C GLY A 23 7.10 -15.98 -2.25
N ALA A 24 5.89 -16.13 -1.70
CA ALA A 24 5.46 -15.42 -0.50
C ALA A 24 6.36 -15.68 0.72
N GLU A 25 7.00 -16.84 0.78
CA GLU A 25 7.90 -17.23 1.88
C GLU A 25 9.06 -16.25 2.05
N ALA A 26 9.53 -15.65 0.95
CA ALA A 26 10.63 -14.69 0.97
C ALA A 26 10.27 -13.35 1.65
N ASP A 27 8.99 -13.04 1.78
CA ASP A 27 8.49 -11.79 2.36
C ASP A 27 8.32 -11.88 3.89
N TYR A 28 8.49 -13.07 4.47
CA TYR A 28 8.27 -13.34 5.89
C TYR A 28 9.48 -14.02 6.54
N SER A 29 9.81 -13.61 7.76
CA SER A 29 10.80 -14.32 8.57
C SER A 29 10.33 -15.74 8.91
N GLU A 30 11.28 -16.63 9.24
CA GLU A 30 10.95 -18.00 9.68
C GLU A 30 9.99 -18.03 10.87
N GLU A 31 10.11 -17.05 11.78
CA GLU A 31 9.21 -16.92 12.93
C GLU A 31 7.79 -16.54 12.51
N GLU A 32 7.64 -15.56 11.60
CA GLU A 32 6.33 -15.17 11.07
C GLU A 32 5.68 -16.31 10.30
N GLN A 33 6.45 -17.06 9.51
CA GLN A 33 5.93 -18.25 8.80
C GLN A 33 5.41 -19.31 9.78
N ARG A 34 6.15 -19.60 10.87
CA ARG A 34 5.69 -20.55 11.90
C ARG A 34 4.41 -20.07 12.60
N GLN A 35 4.36 -18.79 12.97
CA GLN A 35 3.19 -18.20 13.60
C GLN A 35 1.98 -18.20 12.66
N ALA A 36 2.19 -17.91 11.37
CA ALA A 36 1.16 -17.96 10.34
C ALA A 36 0.60 -19.38 10.16
N GLU A 37 1.47 -20.40 10.17
CA GLU A 37 1.04 -21.80 10.10
C GLU A 37 0.19 -22.22 11.31
N VAL A 38 0.61 -21.83 12.52
CA VAL A 38 -0.16 -22.11 13.75
C VAL A 38 -1.50 -21.38 13.70
N TYR A 39 -1.49 -20.12 13.28
CA TYR A 39 -2.70 -19.32 13.13
C TYR A 39 -3.68 -19.97 12.14
N PHE A 40 -3.20 -20.33 10.95
CA PHE A 40 -4.01 -20.98 9.92
C PHE A 40 -4.61 -22.32 10.38
N LYS A 41 -3.82 -23.17 11.05
CA LYS A 41 -4.29 -24.49 11.57
C LYS A 41 -5.39 -24.34 12.63
N ALA A 42 -5.45 -23.20 13.33
CA ALA A 42 -6.47 -22.94 14.35
C ALA A 42 -7.77 -22.34 13.76
N MET A 43 -7.79 -21.96 12.47
CA MET A 43 -8.95 -21.33 11.85
C MET A 43 -10.02 -22.36 11.45
N SER A 44 -11.28 -22.02 11.67
CA SER A 44 -12.41 -22.70 11.06
C SER A 44 -12.57 -22.27 9.58
N GLU A 45 -13.33 -23.05 8.81
CA GLU A 45 -13.70 -22.66 7.42
C GLU A 45 -14.35 -21.27 7.36
N ALA A 46 -15.22 -20.96 8.32
CA ALA A 46 -15.87 -19.65 8.42
C ALA A 46 -14.88 -18.50 8.68
N ASP A 47 -13.82 -18.75 9.48
CA ASP A 47 -12.76 -17.77 9.72
C ASP A 47 -11.90 -17.54 8.46
N ILE A 48 -11.59 -18.61 7.73
CA ILE A 48 -10.86 -18.55 6.45
C ILE A 48 -11.66 -17.72 5.44
N ASP A 49 -12.94 -18.00 5.29
CA ASP A 49 -13.81 -17.23 4.38
C ASP A 49 -13.92 -15.76 4.77
N LYS A 50 -14.02 -15.49 6.08
CA LYS A 50 -14.09 -14.12 6.59
C LYS A 50 -12.79 -13.36 6.36
N LEU A 51 -11.64 -13.99 6.64
CA LEU A 51 -10.32 -13.39 6.42
C LEU A 51 -10.11 -13.09 4.93
N THR A 52 -10.43 -14.05 4.07
CA THR A 52 -10.35 -13.92 2.60
C THR A 52 -11.16 -12.74 2.09
N ARG A 53 -12.45 -12.66 2.47
CA ARG A 53 -13.30 -11.55 2.06
C ARG A 53 -12.80 -10.20 2.56
N ASN A 54 -12.34 -10.13 3.80
CA ASN A 54 -11.85 -8.88 4.37
C ASN A 54 -10.59 -8.37 3.65
N ILE A 55 -9.68 -9.27 3.28
CA ILE A 55 -8.44 -8.90 2.58
C ILE A 55 -8.77 -8.47 1.14
N ILE A 56 -9.57 -9.24 0.42
CA ILE A 56 -9.94 -8.90 -0.96
C ILE A 56 -10.71 -7.57 -1.01
N ALA A 57 -11.70 -7.38 -0.13
CA ALA A 57 -12.50 -6.15 -0.09
C ALA A 57 -11.70 -4.91 0.37
N GLY A 58 -10.60 -5.10 1.11
CA GLY A 58 -9.74 -4.02 1.59
C GLY A 58 -8.77 -3.45 0.55
N LEU A 59 -8.68 -4.06 -0.62
CA LEU A 59 -7.75 -3.63 -1.66
C LEU A 59 -8.43 -2.64 -2.63
N PRO A 60 -7.80 -1.48 -2.92
CA PRO A 60 -8.32 -0.54 -3.89
C PRO A 60 -8.53 -1.20 -5.26
N GLY A 61 -9.71 -1.01 -5.85
CA GLY A 61 -10.06 -1.59 -7.14
C GLY A 61 -10.48 -3.07 -7.10
N ALA A 62 -10.50 -3.71 -5.92
CA ALA A 62 -11.12 -5.00 -5.77
C ALA A 62 -12.65 -4.81 -5.73
N GLU A 63 -13.35 -5.28 -6.76
CA GLU A 63 -14.81 -5.32 -6.74
C GLU A 63 -15.26 -6.42 -5.77
N GLU A 64 -16.40 -6.19 -5.10
CA GLU A 64 -17.01 -7.20 -4.25
C GLU A 64 -17.26 -8.48 -5.08
N GLY A 65 -16.67 -9.59 -4.66
CA GLY A 65 -16.95 -10.90 -5.23
C GLY A 65 -15.83 -11.59 -6.01
N TYR A 66 -14.60 -11.10 -6.00
CA TYR A 66 -13.49 -11.88 -6.58
C TYR A 66 -13.34 -13.24 -5.87
N THR A 67 -13.27 -14.29 -6.66
CA THR A 67 -12.77 -15.59 -6.18
C THR A 67 -11.27 -15.53 -5.98
N LEU A 68 -10.70 -16.47 -5.20
CA LEU A 68 -9.24 -16.57 -5.05
C LEU A 68 -8.51 -16.73 -6.38
N ASP A 69 -9.08 -17.46 -7.33
CA ASP A 69 -8.47 -17.66 -8.65
C ASP A 69 -8.48 -16.40 -9.49
N GLN A 70 -9.58 -15.63 -9.46
CA GLN A 70 -9.63 -14.31 -10.09
C GLN A 70 -8.64 -13.35 -9.45
N PHE A 71 -8.51 -13.40 -8.13
CA PHE A 71 -7.55 -12.57 -7.41
C PHE A 71 -6.11 -12.92 -7.76
N ARG A 72 -5.75 -14.22 -7.82
CA ARG A 72 -4.43 -14.67 -8.32
C ARG A 72 -4.14 -14.20 -9.74
N ALA A 73 -5.13 -14.32 -10.64
CA ALA A 73 -4.98 -13.85 -12.02
C ALA A 73 -4.69 -12.34 -12.09
N ARG A 74 -5.36 -11.55 -11.24
CA ARG A 74 -5.11 -10.10 -11.15
C ARG A 74 -3.73 -9.78 -10.60
N LEU A 75 -3.26 -10.49 -9.58
CA LEU A 75 -1.91 -10.30 -9.05
C LEU A 75 -0.84 -10.62 -10.11
N ALA A 76 -1.04 -11.67 -10.89
CA ALA A 76 -0.10 -12.07 -11.94
C ALA A 76 0.07 -10.99 -13.04
N GLU A 77 -0.89 -10.09 -13.25
CA GLU A 77 -0.74 -8.95 -14.15
C GLU A 77 0.38 -7.99 -13.71
N TYR A 78 0.78 -8.02 -12.44
CA TYR A 78 1.80 -7.16 -11.84
C TYR A 78 3.16 -7.85 -11.62
N ASP A 79 3.32 -9.12 -11.99
CA ASP A 79 4.55 -9.90 -11.74
C ASP A 79 5.82 -9.26 -12.31
N HIS A 80 5.69 -8.42 -13.34
CA HIS A 80 6.78 -7.71 -13.99
C HIS A 80 6.95 -6.25 -13.50
N ILE A 81 6.15 -5.81 -12.53
CA ILE A 81 6.17 -4.43 -12.01
C ILE A 81 6.90 -4.41 -10.67
N ASP A 82 8.18 -4.12 -10.71
CA ASP A 82 8.97 -3.82 -9.51
C ASP A 82 8.79 -2.36 -9.02
N LYS A 83 9.48 -1.99 -7.93
CA LYS A 83 9.42 -0.63 -7.38
C LYS A 83 9.86 0.44 -8.41
N ALA A 84 10.85 0.14 -9.23
CA ALA A 84 11.37 1.07 -10.23
C ALA A 84 10.34 1.28 -11.34
N GLN A 85 9.76 0.20 -11.87
CA GLN A 85 8.72 0.29 -12.89
C GLN A 85 7.46 0.99 -12.35
N LEU A 86 7.05 0.72 -11.10
CA LEU A 86 5.90 1.39 -10.50
C LEU A 86 6.15 2.91 -10.36
N ARG A 87 7.37 3.32 -9.98
CA ARG A 87 7.79 4.73 -9.97
C ARG A 87 7.75 5.36 -11.36
N GLU A 88 8.24 4.67 -12.39
CA GLU A 88 8.15 5.18 -13.77
C GLU A 88 6.70 5.35 -14.23
N ASN A 89 5.82 4.41 -13.90
CA ASN A 89 4.39 4.52 -14.22
C ASN A 89 3.75 5.72 -13.50
N MET A 90 4.07 5.94 -12.22
CA MET A 90 3.59 7.10 -11.47
C MET A 90 4.15 8.41 -12.02
N ALA A 91 5.44 8.43 -12.39
CA ALA A 91 6.07 9.59 -13.00
C ALA A 91 5.42 9.95 -14.36
N TYR A 92 5.15 8.95 -15.19
CA TYR A 92 4.43 9.14 -16.45
C TYR A 92 3.04 9.77 -16.22
N PHE A 93 2.28 9.23 -15.27
CA PHE A 93 0.97 9.77 -14.90
C PHE A 93 1.06 11.22 -14.41
N LEU A 94 1.98 11.52 -13.47
CA LEU A 94 2.12 12.87 -12.92
C LEU A 94 2.55 13.89 -13.96
N ARG A 95 3.49 13.55 -14.86
CA ARG A 95 3.91 14.44 -15.95
C ARG A 95 2.78 14.75 -16.93
N ALA A 96 1.84 13.84 -17.09
CA ALA A 96 0.67 14.05 -17.95
C ALA A 96 -0.42 14.90 -17.25
N ILE A 97 -0.68 14.68 -15.94
CA ILE A 97 -1.85 15.29 -15.28
C ILE A 97 -1.53 16.61 -14.57
N VAL A 98 -0.31 16.79 -14.05
CA VAL A 98 0.03 18.01 -13.28
C VAL A 98 -0.11 19.28 -14.11
N PRO A 99 0.31 19.36 -15.39
CA PRO A 99 0.08 20.55 -16.20
C PRO A 99 -1.41 20.90 -16.34
N VAL A 100 -2.28 19.91 -16.45
CA VAL A 100 -3.73 20.12 -16.50
C VAL A 100 -4.23 20.63 -15.13
N CYS A 101 -3.71 20.11 -14.03
CA CYS A 101 -4.03 20.59 -12.69
C CYS A 101 -3.62 22.06 -12.49
N GLU A 102 -2.49 22.48 -13.05
CA GLU A 102 -2.03 23.87 -13.04
C GLU A 102 -2.99 24.79 -13.82
N GLU A 103 -3.38 24.35 -15.02
CA GLU A 103 -4.30 25.11 -15.88
C GLU A 103 -5.67 25.33 -15.21
N VAL A 104 -6.21 24.30 -14.55
CA VAL A 104 -7.55 24.40 -13.93
C VAL A 104 -7.54 24.73 -12.43
N GLY A 105 -6.35 24.96 -11.84
CA GLY A 105 -6.20 25.35 -10.44
C GLY A 105 -6.48 24.24 -9.43
N ILE A 106 -6.32 22.96 -9.81
CA ILE A 106 -6.47 21.80 -8.91
C ILE A 106 -5.13 21.44 -8.27
N ARG A 107 -5.15 21.11 -6.99
CA ARG A 107 -3.99 20.58 -6.26
C ARG A 107 -4.20 19.10 -6.00
N LEU A 108 -3.27 18.27 -6.48
CA LEU A 108 -3.23 16.85 -6.15
C LEU A 108 -2.77 16.67 -4.70
N ALA A 109 -3.33 15.70 -4.01
CA ALA A 109 -2.94 15.32 -2.66
C ALA A 109 -2.77 13.80 -2.62
N VAL A 110 -1.59 13.32 -3.00
CA VAL A 110 -1.30 11.89 -3.06
C VAL A 110 -1.35 11.30 -1.66
N HIS A 111 -2.23 10.31 -1.45
CA HIS A 111 -2.34 9.60 -0.18
C HIS A 111 -1.21 8.56 -0.06
N PRO A 112 -0.56 8.42 1.11
CA PRO A 112 0.44 7.38 1.31
C PRO A 112 -0.16 5.98 1.21
N ASP A 113 0.73 5.02 0.96
CA ASP A 113 0.38 3.59 0.99
C ASP A 113 -0.15 3.19 2.37
N ASP A 114 -1.18 2.35 2.39
CA ASP A 114 -1.71 1.75 3.61
C ASP A 114 -1.99 0.25 3.39
N PRO A 115 -1.26 -0.64 4.06
CA PRO A 115 -0.11 -0.39 4.94
C PRO A 115 1.10 0.15 4.18
N PRO A 116 1.99 0.94 4.83
CA PRO A 116 3.16 1.54 4.20
C PRO A 116 4.32 0.55 4.07
N ARG A 117 4.05 -0.60 3.49
CA ARG A 117 4.98 -1.70 3.20
C ARG A 117 4.47 -2.53 2.03
N PRO A 118 5.34 -3.21 1.28
CA PRO A 118 4.92 -4.17 0.26
C PRO A 118 4.00 -5.24 0.85
N ILE A 119 2.96 -5.60 0.11
CA ILE A 119 2.03 -6.68 0.41
C ILE A 119 1.68 -7.41 -0.88
N LEU A 120 1.37 -8.69 -0.81
CA LEU A 120 0.99 -9.52 -1.97
C LEU A 120 2.03 -9.54 -3.10
N GLY A 121 3.31 -9.33 -2.76
CA GLY A 121 4.37 -9.16 -3.76
C GLY A 121 4.33 -7.81 -4.50
N LEU A 122 3.36 -6.94 -4.22
CA LEU A 122 3.21 -5.64 -4.86
C LEU A 122 4.11 -4.59 -4.19
N PRO A 123 4.91 -3.84 -4.94
CA PRO A 123 5.73 -2.77 -4.38
C PRO A 123 4.89 -1.61 -3.86
N ARG A 124 5.47 -0.79 -2.98
CA ARG A 124 4.93 0.47 -2.48
C ARG A 124 5.90 1.60 -2.77
N ILE A 125 5.41 2.79 -3.11
CA ILE A 125 6.23 3.92 -3.56
C ILE A 125 5.93 5.24 -2.87
N VAL A 126 4.98 5.27 -1.93
CA VAL A 126 4.61 6.44 -1.13
C VAL A 126 4.47 6.03 0.34
N SER A 127 5.57 5.55 0.94
CA SER A 127 5.59 4.97 2.30
C SER A 127 6.56 5.66 3.25
N THR A 128 7.55 6.40 2.73
CA THR A 128 8.64 6.98 3.52
C THR A 128 8.90 8.45 3.15
N ILE A 129 9.73 9.12 3.95
CA ILE A 129 10.18 10.49 3.67
C ILE A 129 10.94 10.57 2.34
N GLU A 130 11.74 9.55 2.00
CA GLU A 130 12.46 9.45 0.74
C GLU A 130 11.51 9.28 -0.45
N ASP A 131 10.41 8.54 -0.27
CA ASP A 131 9.37 8.41 -1.29
C ASP A 131 8.66 9.77 -1.53
N MET A 132 8.40 10.55 -0.47
CA MET A 132 7.86 11.91 -0.61
C MET A 132 8.84 12.82 -1.36
N GLN A 133 10.12 12.76 -1.04
CA GLN A 133 11.15 13.54 -1.75
C GLN A 133 11.18 13.18 -3.23
N TRP A 134 11.20 11.89 -3.55
CA TRP A 134 11.13 11.41 -4.92
C TRP A 134 9.87 11.90 -5.65
N LEU A 135 8.70 11.84 -5.01
CA LEU A 135 7.43 12.27 -5.61
C LEU A 135 7.43 13.78 -5.90
N LYS A 136 7.98 14.60 -4.97
CA LYS A 136 8.15 16.06 -5.14
C LYS A 136 9.06 16.37 -6.33
N GLU A 137 10.18 15.66 -6.46
CA GLU A 137 11.17 15.87 -7.52
C GLU A 137 10.71 15.35 -8.89
N THR A 138 9.79 14.38 -8.92
CA THR A 138 9.28 13.79 -10.18
C THR A 138 8.57 14.83 -11.04
N VAL A 139 7.78 15.72 -10.43
CA VAL A 139 7.23 16.94 -11.06
C VAL A 139 7.23 18.04 -10.00
N ASP A 140 8.17 18.99 -10.13
CA ASP A 140 8.32 20.10 -9.18
C ASP A 140 7.29 21.20 -9.43
N SER A 141 6.06 20.95 -8.98
CA SER A 141 4.92 21.84 -9.09
C SER A 141 4.18 21.91 -7.77
N ILE A 142 3.69 23.11 -7.39
CA ILE A 142 2.83 23.26 -6.21
C ILE A 142 1.53 22.46 -6.34
N ASN A 143 1.14 22.06 -7.53
CA ASN A 143 -0.05 21.27 -7.80
C ASN A 143 0.18 19.74 -7.59
N ASN A 144 1.46 19.33 -7.46
CA ASN A 144 1.86 17.98 -7.09
C ASN A 144 2.20 17.95 -5.60
N GLY A 145 1.32 17.43 -4.77
CA GLY A 145 1.48 17.44 -3.32
C GLY A 145 0.93 16.19 -2.63
N PHE A 146 0.82 16.26 -1.32
CA PHE A 146 0.63 15.13 -0.43
C PHE A 146 -0.63 15.25 0.42
N THR A 147 -1.19 14.09 0.75
CA THR A 147 -2.00 13.89 1.94
C THR A 147 -1.08 13.49 3.09
N MET A 148 -1.01 14.31 4.15
CA MET A 148 -0.34 13.91 5.38
C MET A 148 -1.27 13.03 6.20
N CYS A 149 -1.15 11.71 6.04
CA CYS A 149 -1.93 10.73 6.80
C CYS A 149 -1.08 10.17 7.95
N THR A 150 -1.42 10.53 9.18
CA THR A 150 -0.70 10.06 10.37
C THR A 150 -0.95 8.58 10.63
N GLY A 151 -2.12 8.06 10.26
CA GLY A 151 -2.45 6.64 10.38
C GLY A 151 -1.62 5.74 9.47
N SER A 152 -1.26 6.22 8.27
CA SER A 152 -0.44 5.45 7.33
C SER A 152 1.04 5.66 7.57
N TYR A 153 1.56 6.90 7.52
CA TYR A 153 2.99 7.14 7.75
C TYR A 153 3.45 6.77 9.18
N GLY A 154 2.61 7.02 10.19
CA GLY A 154 2.97 6.88 11.59
C GLY A 154 3.06 5.44 12.11
N VAL A 155 2.60 4.44 11.34
CA VAL A 155 2.77 3.03 11.74
C VAL A 155 4.15 2.47 11.40
N ARG A 156 4.98 3.26 10.70
CA ARG A 156 6.39 2.96 10.46
C ARG A 156 7.27 3.65 11.51
N ALA A 157 8.07 2.87 12.21
CA ALA A 157 8.98 3.39 13.25
C ALA A 157 10.13 4.27 12.68
N ASP A 158 10.44 4.11 11.40
CA ASP A 158 11.48 4.86 10.68
C ASP A 158 10.98 6.17 10.07
N ASN A 159 9.67 6.48 10.16
CA ASN A 159 9.11 7.76 9.74
C ASN A 159 9.04 8.75 10.91
N ASP A 160 9.71 9.88 10.77
CA ASP A 160 9.55 11.04 11.64
C ASP A 160 8.51 12.00 11.05
N LEU A 161 7.28 11.94 11.58
CA LEU A 161 6.16 12.74 11.07
C LEU A 161 6.38 14.24 11.20
N VAL A 162 7.07 14.68 12.25
CA VAL A 162 7.37 16.10 12.45
C VAL A 162 8.33 16.59 11.36
N LYS A 163 9.41 15.83 11.12
CA LYS A 163 10.36 16.12 10.05
C LYS A 163 9.70 16.11 8.66
N MET A 164 8.75 15.18 8.42
CA MET A 164 7.98 15.14 7.16
C MET A 164 7.18 16.42 6.97
N VAL A 165 6.49 16.90 8.00
CA VAL A 165 5.73 18.16 7.94
C VAL A 165 6.64 19.36 7.76
N GLU A 166 7.76 19.45 8.48
CA GLU A 166 8.74 20.52 8.34
C GLU A 166 9.36 20.58 6.94
N THR A 167 9.61 19.40 6.33
CA THR A 167 10.27 19.30 5.02
C THR A 167 9.31 19.58 3.86
N PHE A 168 8.05 19.14 3.97
CA PHE A 168 7.11 19.11 2.86
C PHE A 168 5.83 19.95 3.11
N GLY A 169 5.80 20.77 4.16
CA GLY A 169 4.61 21.53 4.54
C GLY A 169 4.01 22.39 3.43
N ASP A 170 4.84 22.93 2.55
CA ASP A 170 4.43 23.68 1.36
C ASP A 170 3.66 22.84 0.31
N ARG A 171 3.78 21.51 0.37
CA ARG A 171 3.16 20.55 -0.54
C ARG A 171 2.11 19.66 0.13
N ILE A 172 1.84 19.86 1.42
CA ILE A 172 0.76 19.15 2.12
C ILE A 172 -0.54 19.85 1.82
N HIS A 173 -1.38 19.28 0.97
CA HIS A 173 -2.65 19.88 0.54
C HIS A 173 -3.86 19.30 1.28
N PHE A 174 -3.69 18.16 1.94
CA PHE A 174 -4.71 17.54 2.76
C PHE A 174 -4.09 16.84 3.97
N THR A 175 -4.80 16.84 5.09
CA THR A 175 -4.40 16.13 6.30
C THR A 175 -5.46 15.11 6.69
N HIS A 176 -5.01 13.90 7.04
CA HIS A 176 -5.83 12.81 7.55
C HIS A 176 -5.22 12.36 8.88
N LEU A 177 -5.87 12.79 10.00
CA LEU A 177 -5.37 12.63 11.37
C LEU A 177 -6.17 11.58 12.14
#